data_5dc5fc92d12f3803ec5aad4b83183ab3
#
_entry.id   5dc5fc92d12f3803ec5aad4b83183ab3
#
_cell.length_a   1.000
_cell.length_b   1.000
_cell.length_c   1.000
_cell.angle_alpha   90.00
_cell.angle_beta   90.00
_cell.angle_gamma   90.00
#
_symmetry.space_group_name_H-M   'P 1'
#
loop_
_entity.id
_entity.type
_entity.pdbx_description
1 polymer ?
#
loop_
_entity_poly.entity_id
_entity_poly.type
_entity_poly.pdbx_seq_one_letter_code
_entity_poly.pdbx_strand_id
1 'polypeptide(L)'
;QWRIAKNWCVLCLIVQLIIWTTGVISFIFSIGIPFHVDLYQYLLTSAIYMLSILGFHQYATIQLIDSERTNAVQQFGAIKANGDVAKILIEKGEYFETSLDDSSILFGNPSAKLRITILSNPHCNPCARMHKQVERLLKISGNDVCVQYIFSSFNEQLEDSSRYLIACYLNNTKQTALRKFARWYTKDKFDYKNVVIKNQAYIHSPKVE
;
A
#
# COMPACT_ATOMS: atom_id res chain seq x y z
N GLN A 1 -2.90 30.57 13.78
CA GLN A 1 -3.64 29.30 14.05
C GLN A 1 -5.16 29.43 13.92
N TRP A 2 -5.74 30.61 14.16
CA TRP A 2 -7.19 30.85 14.08
C TRP A 2 -7.82 30.72 12.67
N ARG A 3 -7.01 30.77 11.60
CA ARG A 3 -7.52 30.70 10.21
C ARG A 3 -7.56 29.29 9.59
N ILE A 4 -7.01 28.27 10.26
CA ILE A 4 -6.85 26.92 9.68
C ILE A 4 -7.92 25.93 10.14
N ALA A 5 -8.55 26.14 11.30
CA ALA A 5 -9.62 25.26 11.79
C ALA A 5 -11.00 25.94 11.70
N LYS A 6 -11.64 25.83 10.53
CA LYS A 6 -13.00 26.29 10.32
C LYS A 6 -14.06 25.40 11.01
N ASN A 7 -13.64 24.29 11.59
CA ASN A 7 -14.51 23.37 12.32
C ASN A 7 -14.11 23.37 13.80
N TRP A 8 -14.94 23.93 14.64
CA TRP A 8 -14.86 23.78 16.08
C TRP A 8 -14.95 22.30 16.40
N CYS A 9 -13.90 21.75 16.98
CA CYS A 9 -13.93 20.36 17.41
C CYS A 9 -14.97 20.23 18.52
N VAL A 10 -16.07 19.55 18.26
CA VAL A 10 -17.17 19.33 19.24
C VAL A 10 -16.61 18.76 20.55
N LEU A 11 -15.60 17.90 20.47
CA LEU A 11 -14.92 17.35 21.63
C LEU A 11 -14.21 18.43 22.46
N CYS A 12 -13.56 19.41 21.79
CA CYS A 12 -12.91 20.52 22.48
C CYS A 12 -13.92 21.41 23.24
N LEU A 13 -15.09 21.63 22.64
CA LEU A 13 -16.18 22.39 23.28
C LEU A 13 -16.74 21.65 24.48
N ILE A 14 -16.93 20.33 24.39
CA ILE A 14 -17.40 19.49 25.51
C ILE A 14 -16.41 19.53 26.67
N VAL A 15 -15.12 19.35 26.39
CA VAL A 15 -14.06 19.40 27.41
C VAL A 15 -14.01 20.77 28.08
N GLN A 16 -14.09 21.85 27.29
CA GLN A 16 -14.14 23.22 27.82
C GLN A 16 -15.35 23.41 28.73
N LEU A 17 -16.51 22.92 28.34
CA LEU A 17 -17.76 23.02 29.11
C LEU A 17 -17.66 22.23 30.43
N ILE A 18 -17.06 21.06 30.43
CA ILE A 18 -16.79 20.26 31.64
C ILE A 18 -15.85 21.02 32.58
N ILE A 19 -14.77 21.62 32.08
CA ILE A 19 -13.83 22.39 32.89
C ILE A 19 -14.54 23.60 33.53
N TRP A 20 -15.35 24.33 32.76
CA TRP A 20 -16.10 25.47 33.26
C TRP A 20 -17.14 25.06 34.33
N THR A 21 -17.89 23.97 34.10
CA THR A 21 -18.87 23.48 35.07
C THR A 21 -18.23 23.01 36.36
N THR A 22 -17.11 22.27 36.28
CA THR A 22 -16.36 21.85 37.49
C THR A 22 -15.77 23.05 38.24
N GLY A 23 -15.27 24.07 37.56
CA GLY A 23 -14.80 25.32 38.16
C GLY A 23 -15.89 26.07 38.89
N VAL A 24 -17.07 26.21 38.28
CA VAL A 24 -18.25 26.88 38.88
C VAL A 24 -18.75 26.11 40.12
N ILE A 25 -18.86 24.80 40.03
CA ILE A 25 -19.27 23.94 41.16
C ILE A 25 -18.27 24.08 42.32
N SER A 26 -16.97 24.00 42.04
CA SER A 26 -15.93 24.19 43.07
C SER A 26 -15.99 25.56 43.72
N PHE A 27 -16.27 26.63 42.94
CA PHE A 27 -16.43 27.98 43.45
C PHE A 27 -17.65 28.12 44.39
N ILE A 28 -18.78 27.55 44.01
CA ILE A 28 -20.02 27.57 44.84
C ILE A 28 -19.82 26.81 46.14
N PHE A 29 -19.18 25.63 46.11
CA PHE A 29 -18.88 24.86 47.30
C PHE A 29 -17.82 25.52 48.19
N SER A 30 -16.89 26.29 47.63
CA SER A 30 -15.86 27.03 48.36
C SER A 30 -16.42 28.20 49.20
N ILE A 31 -17.59 28.74 48.88
CA ILE A 31 -18.25 29.83 49.60
C ILE A 31 -18.94 29.30 50.87
N GLY A 32 -19.30 28.02 50.95
CA GLY A 32 -20.10 27.42 52.03
C GLY A 32 -19.36 26.55 53.03
N ILE A 33 -18.12 26.11 52.77
CA ILE A 33 -17.39 25.17 53.58
C ILE A 33 -15.90 25.62 53.70
N PRO A 34 -15.29 25.66 54.92
CA PRO A 34 -13.87 25.92 55.06
C PRO A 34 -13.09 24.75 54.43
N PHE A 35 -12.69 24.94 53.20
CA PHE A 35 -11.98 23.91 52.43
C PHE A 35 -10.52 23.90 52.81
N HIS A 36 -10.14 22.98 53.71
CA HIS A 36 -8.73 22.64 53.92
C HIS A 36 -8.28 21.76 52.77
N VAL A 37 -7.77 22.38 51.69
CA VAL A 37 -7.12 21.64 50.61
C VAL A 37 -5.75 21.22 51.09
N ASP A 38 -5.54 19.94 51.36
CA ASP A 38 -4.23 19.40 51.67
C ASP A 38 -3.30 19.60 50.47
N LEU A 39 -2.06 20.04 50.74
CA LEU A 39 -1.03 20.24 49.73
C LEU A 39 -0.93 19.04 48.75
N TYR A 40 -1.13 17.83 49.27
CA TYR A 40 -1.14 16.59 48.48
C TYR A 40 -2.24 16.59 47.41
N GLN A 41 -3.46 16.99 47.74
CA GLN A 41 -4.59 17.04 46.76
C GLN A 41 -4.32 18.07 45.66
N TYR A 42 -3.72 19.20 46.00
CA TYR A 42 -3.33 20.22 45.04
C TYR A 42 -2.26 19.72 44.08
N LEU A 43 -1.23 19.04 44.59
CA LEU A 43 -0.17 18.45 43.74
C LEU A 43 -0.71 17.35 42.85
N LEU A 44 -1.60 16.50 43.34
CA LEU A 44 -2.19 15.42 42.57
C LEU A 44 -3.08 15.95 41.41
N THR A 45 -3.92 16.93 41.68
CA THR A 45 -4.77 17.54 40.66
C THR A 45 -3.97 18.29 39.60
N SER A 46 -2.92 19.01 39.98
CA SER A 46 -2.01 19.69 39.06
C SER A 46 -1.24 18.69 38.16
N ALA A 47 -0.80 17.56 38.72
CA ALA A 47 -0.12 16.50 37.95
C ALA A 47 -1.07 15.86 36.93
N ILE A 48 -2.31 15.55 37.31
CA ILE A 48 -3.33 15.02 36.36
C ILE A 48 -3.59 16.01 35.22
N TYR A 49 -3.70 17.30 35.58
CA TYR A 49 -3.95 18.36 34.57
C TYR A 49 -2.79 18.46 33.57
N MET A 50 -1.54 18.46 34.06
CA MET A 50 -0.34 18.49 33.20
C MET A 50 -0.24 17.26 32.30
N LEU A 51 -0.51 16.07 32.82
CA LEU A 51 -0.54 14.83 32.02
C LEU A 51 -1.63 14.88 30.94
N SER A 52 -2.78 15.45 31.23
CA SER A 52 -3.88 15.61 30.27
C SER A 52 -3.49 16.55 29.12
N ILE A 53 -2.83 17.67 29.44
CA ILE A 53 -2.33 18.62 28.42
C ILE A 53 -1.28 17.94 27.54
N LEU A 54 -0.31 17.23 28.14
CA LEU A 54 0.72 16.52 27.39
C LEU A 54 0.12 15.43 26.48
N GLY A 55 -0.82 14.64 27.01
CA GLY A 55 -1.54 13.61 26.23
C GLY A 55 -2.30 14.22 25.06
N PHE A 56 -3.01 15.30 25.27
CA PHE A 56 -3.73 15.99 24.20
C PHE A 56 -2.79 16.58 23.14
N HIS A 57 -1.67 17.17 23.56
CA HIS A 57 -0.67 17.69 22.65
C HIS A 57 -0.08 16.60 21.77
N GLN A 58 0.28 15.44 22.34
CA GLN A 58 0.78 14.29 21.60
C GLN A 58 -0.26 13.77 20.61
N TYR A 59 -1.50 13.60 21.05
CA TYR A 59 -2.59 13.15 20.19
C TYR A 59 -2.83 14.11 19.01
N ALA A 60 -2.89 15.41 19.26
CA ALA A 60 -3.07 16.42 18.22
C ALA A 60 -1.90 16.42 17.20
N THR A 61 -0.67 16.23 17.67
CA THR A 61 0.51 16.15 16.79
C THR A 61 0.45 14.92 15.87
N ILE A 62 0.07 13.76 16.41
CA ILE A 62 -0.08 12.53 15.62
C ILE A 62 -1.17 12.70 14.55
N GLN A 63 -2.31 13.28 14.90
CA GLN A 63 -3.41 13.53 13.96
C GLN A 63 -3.01 14.50 12.83
N LEU A 64 -2.24 15.53 13.15
CA LEU A 64 -1.73 16.47 12.14
C LEU A 64 -0.80 15.77 11.13
N ILE A 65 0.16 14.97 11.63
CA ILE A 65 1.09 14.22 10.77
C ILE A 65 0.33 13.24 9.87
N ASP A 66 -0.65 12.53 10.41
CA ASP A 66 -1.43 11.56 9.63
C ASP A 66 -2.29 12.24 8.56
N SER A 67 -2.88 13.39 8.87
CA SER A 67 -3.64 14.19 7.91
C SER A 67 -2.77 14.75 6.78
N GLU A 68 -1.57 15.23 7.08
CA GLU A 68 -0.62 15.70 6.07
C GLU A 68 -0.18 14.56 5.14
N ARG A 69 0.12 13.40 5.71
CA ARG A 69 0.46 12.20 4.95
C ARG A 69 -0.67 11.77 4.01
N THR A 70 -1.90 11.76 4.52
CA THR A 70 -3.08 11.38 3.73
C THR A 70 -3.31 12.36 2.58
N ASN A 71 -3.21 13.66 2.85
CA ASN A 71 -3.33 14.71 1.83
C ASN A 71 -2.25 14.60 0.76
N ALA A 72 -1.00 14.36 1.16
CA ALA A 72 0.10 14.15 0.21
C ALA A 72 -0.17 12.94 -0.70
N VAL A 73 -0.59 11.80 -0.13
CA VAL A 73 -0.93 10.60 -0.91
C VAL A 73 -2.07 10.86 -1.88
N GLN A 74 -3.11 11.59 -1.47
CA GLN A 74 -4.23 11.96 -2.34
C GLN A 74 -3.80 12.89 -3.48
N GLN A 75 -2.97 13.90 -3.20
CA GLN A 75 -2.42 14.79 -4.23
C GLN A 75 -1.55 14.05 -5.24
N PHE A 76 -0.66 13.16 -4.78
CA PHE A 76 0.11 12.29 -5.67
C PHE A 76 -0.79 11.36 -6.50
N GLY A 77 -1.86 10.84 -5.92
CA GLY A 77 -2.86 10.05 -6.62
C GLY A 77 -3.55 10.84 -7.73
N ALA A 78 -3.97 12.07 -7.45
CA ALA A 78 -4.60 12.96 -8.40
C ALA A 78 -3.66 13.37 -9.56
N ILE A 79 -2.39 13.66 -9.24
CA ILE A 79 -1.36 13.96 -10.27
C ILE A 79 -1.15 12.75 -11.20
N LYS A 80 -1.03 11.55 -10.64
CA LYS A 80 -0.86 10.32 -11.42
C LYS A 80 -2.08 9.95 -12.26
N ALA A 81 -3.27 10.35 -11.83
CA ALA A 81 -4.52 10.12 -12.56
C ALA A 81 -4.73 11.13 -13.70
N ASN A 82 -3.93 12.20 -13.75
CA ASN A 82 -3.98 13.17 -14.82
C ASN A 82 -3.32 12.59 -16.09
N GLY A 83 -4.10 12.41 -17.16
CA GLY A 83 -3.65 11.83 -18.42
C GLY A 83 -2.49 12.59 -19.07
N ASP A 84 -2.46 13.90 -18.97
CA ASP A 84 -1.38 14.73 -19.53
C ASP A 84 -0.06 14.52 -18.81
N VAL A 85 -0.11 14.41 -17.48
CA VAL A 85 1.09 14.10 -16.66
C VAL A 85 1.59 12.69 -16.96
N ALA A 86 0.69 11.72 -17.07
CA ALA A 86 1.03 10.35 -17.43
C ALA A 86 1.71 10.29 -18.83
N LYS A 87 1.18 11.03 -19.80
CA LYS A 87 1.76 11.14 -21.13
C LYS A 87 3.17 11.72 -21.12
N ILE A 88 3.38 12.83 -20.42
CA ILE A 88 4.71 13.46 -20.27
C ILE A 88 5.71 12.53 -19.59
N LEU A 89 5.28 11.78 -18.57
CA LEU A 89 6.15 10.81 -17.87
C LEU A 89 6.55 9.65 -18.76
N ILE A 90 5.63 9.18 -19.62
CA ILE A 90 5.91 8.11 -20.60
C ILE A 90 6.86 8.63 -21.68
N GLU A 91 6.62 9.84 -22.22
CA GLU A 91 7.44 10.44 -23.29
C GLU A 91 8.86 10.81 -22.83
N LYS A 92 9.04 11.17 -21.56
CA LYS A 92 10.35 11.49 -20.97
C LYS A 92 11.05 10.30 -20.33
N GLY A 93 10.34 9.16 -20.18
CA GLY A 93 10.92 7.93 -19.66
C GLY A 93 11.98 7.34 -20.59
N GLU A 94 12.92 6.59 -20.03
CA GLU A 94 13.85 5.81 -20.84
C GLU A 94 13.07 4.78 -21.67
N TYR A 95 13.34 4.78 -22.96
CA TYR A 95 12.74 3.82 -23.89
C TYR A 95 13.62 2.60 -24.03
N PHE A 96 13.07 1.44 -23.74
CA PHE A 96 13.70 0.15 -23.98
C PHE A 96 12.96 -0.54 -25.11
N GLU A 97 13.67 -0.83 -26.19
CA GLU A 97 13.10 -1.60 -27.29
C GLU A 97 12.88 -3.04 -26.83
N THR A 98 11.64 -3.51 -26.93
CA THR A 98 11.27 -4.89 -26.61
C THR A 98 10.54 -5.52 -27.77
N SER A 99 10.96 -6.73 -28.15
CA SER A 99 10.32 -7.53 -29.19
C SER A 99 9.41 -8.62 -28.61
N LEU A 100 8.62 -9.26 -29.45
CA LEU A 100 7.87 -10.46 -29.07
C LEU A 100 8.79 -11.67 -28.85
N ASP A 101 9.98 -11.61 -29.44
CA ASP A 101 10.97 -12.69 -29.33
C ASP A 101 11.69 -12.70 -27.99
N ASP A 102 11.68 -11.57 -27.24
CA ASP A 102 12.28 -11.49 -25.90
C ASP A 102 11.59 -12.39 -24.87
N SER A 103 10.30 -12.69 -25.07
CA SER A 103 9.55 -13.63 -24.24
C SER A 103 8.25 -14.07 -24.88
N SER A 104 8.01 -15.36 -24.93
CA SER A 104 6.75 -15.96 -25.43
C SER A 104 5.59 -15.87 -24.42
N ILE A 105 5.81 -15.32 -23.20
CA ILE A 105 4.80 -15.27 -22.16
C ILE A 105 3.87 -14.09 -22.38
N LEU A 106 2.76 -14.34 -23.07
CA LEU A 106 1.80 -13.33 -23.50
C LEU A 106 0.41 -13.62 -22.92
N PHE A 107 -0.14 -12.64 -22.20
CA PHE A 107 -1.52 -12.66 -21.71
C PHE A 107 -2.35 -11.59 -22.43
N GLY A 108 -3.61 -11.89 -22.72
CA GLY A 108 -4.48 -11.03 -23.53
C GLY A 108 -4.37 -11.35 -25.03
N ASN A 109 -4.69 -10.37 -25.86
CA ASN A 109 -4.68 -10.52 -27.31
C ASN A 109 -3.29 -10.18 -27.88
N PRO A 110 -2.56 -11.12 -28.51
CA PRO A 110 -1.25 -10.85 -29.09
C PRO A 110 -1.25 -9.78 -30.19
N SER A 111 -2.39 -9.60 -30.86
CA SER A 111 -2.59 -8.60 -31.94
C SER A 111 -3.14 -7.27 -31.41
N ALA A 112 -3.19 -7.05 -30.09
CA ALA A 112 -3.68 -5.82 -29.51
C ALA A 112 -2.78 -4.62 -29.89
N LYS A 113 -3.40 -3.45 -30.05
CA LYS A 113 -2.68 -2.21 -30.35
C LYS A 113 -1.76 -1.76 -29.21
N LEU A 114 -2.13 -2.08 -27.96
CA LEU A 114 -1.34 -1.76 -26.79
C LEU A 114 -0.67 -3.02 -26.24
N ARG A 115 0.66 -3.02 -26.25
CA ARG A 115 1.47 -4.04 -25.59
C ARG A 115 2.18 -3.43 -24.39
N ILE A 116 2.09 -4.10 -23.26
CA ILE A 116 2.75 -3.74 -22.00
C ILE A 116 3.76 -4.83 -21.68
N THR A 117 5.04 -4.52 -21.77
CA THR A 117 6.12 -5.45 -21.38
C THR A 117 6.50 -5.21 -19.94
N ILE A 118 6.56 -6.28 -19.15
CA ILE A 118 6.82 -6.24 -17.72
C ILE A 118 8.05 -7.08 -17.41
N LEU A 119 9.11 -6.42 -16.94
CA LEU A 119 10.23 -7.12 -16.32
C LEU A 119 9.86 -7.46 -14.87
N SER A 120 9.77 -8.73 -14.54
CA SER A 120 9.27 -9.20 -13.25
C SER A 120 10.23 -10.15 -12.57
N ASN A 121 10.41 -9.94 -11.26
CA ASN A 121 11.12 -10.89 -10.42
C ASN A 121 10.10 -11.70 -9.58
N PRO A 122 10.15 -13.03 -9.57
CA PRO A 122 9.21 -13.88 -8.85
C PRO A 122 9.15 -13.64 -7.34
N HIS A 123 10.22 -13.15 -6.73
CA HIS A 123 10.30 -12.92 -5.28
C HIS A 123 10.03 -11.48 -4.85
N CYS A 124 9.86 -10.58 -5.81
CA CYS A 124 9.66 -9.15 -5.56
C CYS A 124 8.24 -8.84 -5.07
N ASN A 125 8.10 -8.10 -3.98
CA ASN A 125 6.79 -7.68 -3.46
C ASN A 125 6.10 -6.59 -4.30
N PRO A 126 6.80 -5.56 -4.83
CA PRO A 126 6.25 -4.66 -5.83
C PRO A 126 5.71 -5.39 -7.07
N CYS A 127 6.44 -6.40 -7.58
CA CYS A 127 6.01 -7.21 -8.72
C CYS A 127 4.71 -7.98 -8.42
N ALA A 128 4.55 -8.50 -7.21
CA ALA A 128 3.30 -9.13 -6.77
C ALA A 128 2.10 -8.16 -6.81
N ARG A 129 2.30 -6.91 -6.37
CA ARG A 129 1.25 -5.88 -6.45
C ARG A 129 0.91 -5.52 -7.88
N MET A 130 1.91 -5.39 -8.74
CA MET A 130 1.74 -5.12 -10.17
C MET A 130 0.98 -6.26 -10.86
N HIS A 131 1.32 -7.52 -10.57
CA HIS A 131 0.60 -8.67 -11.13
C HIS A 131 -0.90 -8.62 -10.84
N LYS A 132 -1.28 -8.25 -9.61
CA LYS A 132 -2.70 -8.07 -9.25
C LYS A 132 -3.39 -6.96 -10.07
N GLN A 133 -2.66 -5.90 -10.43
CA GLN A 133 -3.19 -4.84 -11.31
C GLN A 133 -3.33 -5.34 -12.75
N VAL A 134 -2.37 -6.13 -13.23
CA VAL A 134 -2.43 -6.76 -14.55
C VAL A 134 -3.65 -7.69 -14.68
N GLU A 135 -3.92 -8.51 -13.67
CA GLU A 135 -5.13 -9.36 -13.68
C GLU A 135 -6.41 -8.53 -13.82
N ARG A 136 -6.47 -7.37 -13.13
CA ARG A 136 -7.63 -6.46 -13.25
C ARG A 136 -7.70 -5.83 -14.62
N LEU A 137 -6.56 -5.37 -15.14
CA LEU A 137 -6.47 -4.77 -16.47
C LEU A 137 -6.95 -5.74 -17.55
N LEU A 138 -6.45 -6.97 -17.56
CA LEU A 138 -6.84 -8.00 -18.52
C LEU A 138 -8.35 -8.36 -18.46
N LYS A 139 -8.97 -8.21 -17.30
CA LYS A 139 -10.42 -8.43 -17.14
C LYS A 139 -11.26 -7.28 -17.74
N ILE A 140 -10.74 -6.06 -17.69
CA ILE A 140 -11.47 -4.85 -18.09
C ILE A 140 -11.22 -4.53 -19.55
N SER A 141 -9.97 -4.71 -20.03
CA SER A 141 -9.54 -4.30 -21.38
C SER A 141 -9.98 -5.25 -22.51
N GLY A 142 -10.50 -6.42 -22.18
CA GLY A 142 -10.91 -7.39 -23.21
C GLY A 142 -9.76 -7.73 -24.15
N ASN A 143 -9.93 -7.39 -25.45
CA ASN A 143 -8.96 -7.68 -26.51
C ASN A 143 -8.03 -6.50 -26.85
N ASP A 144 -8.11 -5.38 -26.15
CA ASP A 144 -7.38 -4.17 -26.51
C ASP A 144 -5.95 -4.13 -25.97
N VAL A 145 -5.61 -5.05 -25.07
CA VAL A 145 -4.31 -5.08 -24.39
C VAL A 145 -3.66 -6.46 -24.49
N CYS A 146 -2.35 -6.45 -24.73
CA CYS A 146 -1.46 -7.59 -24.56
C CYS A 146 -0.44 -7.30 -23.47
N VAL A 147 -0.23 -8.22 -22.56
CA VAL A 147 0.80 -8.11 -21.52
C VAL A 147 1.83 -9.20 -21.73
N GLN A 148 3.08 -8.77 -21.93
CA GLN A 148 4.25 -9.63 -22.06
C GLN A 148 5.01 -9.66 -20.74
N TYR A 149 5.34 -10.85 -20.23
CA TYR A 149 6.19 -11.01 -19.06
C TYR A 149 7.59 -11.45 -19.46
N ILE A 150 8.59 -10.74 -18.94
CA ILE A 150 10.00 -11.15 -18.97
C ILE A 150 10.39 -11.40 -17.51
N PHE A 151 10.82 -12.62 -17.21
CA PHE A 151 11.29 -12.93 -15.87
C PHE A 151 12.79 -12.70 -15.75
N SER A 152 13.21 -12.04 -14.68
CA SER A 152 14.61 -11.84 -14.33
C SER A 152 14.84 -12.29 -12.89
N SER A 153 15.81 -13.13 -12.70
CA SER A 153 16.34 -13.49 -11.40
C SER A 153 17.68 -12.78 -11.21
N PHE A 154 17.79 -11.96 -10.16
CA PHE A 154 19.06 -11.30 -9.79
C PHE A 154 20.04 -12.25 -9.09
N ASN A 155 19.64 -13.50 -8.85
CA ASN A 155 20.41 -14.51 -8.15
C ASN A 155 20.13 -15.86 -8.80
N GLU A 156 21.18 -16.59 -9.17
CA GLU A 156 21.11 -17.94 -9.74
C GLU A 156 20.27 -18.91 -8.88
N GLN A 157 20.36 -18.78 -7.54
CA GLN A 157 19.58 -19.63 -6.62
C GLN A 157 18.05 -19.43 -6.76
N LEU A 158 17.62 -18.34 -7.36
CA LEU A 158 16.21 -18.01 -7.57
C LEU A 158 15.77 -18.21 -9.01
N GLU A 159 16.67 -18.63 -9.89
CA GLU A 159 16.38 -18.85 -11.32
C GLU A 159 15.32 -19.93 -11.52
N ASP A 160 15.36 -21.01 -10.74
CA ASP A 160 14.36 -22.06 -10.78
C ASP A 160 12.93 -21.58 -10.52
N SER A 161 12.78 -20.50 -9.77
CA SER A 161 11.47 -19.87 -9.58
C SER A 161 10.95 -19.21 -10.85
N SER A 162 11.84 -18.60 -11.64
CA SER A 162 11.50 -18.04 -12.95
C SER A 162 11.18 -19.18 -13.92
N ARG A 163 11.99 -20.22 -13.97
CA ARG A 163 11.76 -21.43 -14.79
C ARG A 163 10.44 -22.11 -14.43
N TYR A 164 10.07 -22.17 -13.15
CA TYR A 164 8.80 -22.71 -12.71
C TYR A 164 7.59 -21.91 -13.28
N LEU A 165 7.66 -20.58 -13.25
CA LEU A 165 6.58 -19.74 -13.82
C LEU A 165 6.52 -19.88 -15.34
N ILE A 166 7.67 -19.93 -16.03
CA ILE A 166 7.74 -20.21 -17.46
C ILE A 166 7.09 -21.56 -17.77
N ALA A 167 7.47 -22.61 -17.03
CA ALA A 167 6.89 -23.95 -17.16
C ALA A 167 5.37 -23.93 -16.93
N CYS A 168 4.91 -23.16 -15.94
CA CYS A 168 3.48 -22.97 -15.69
C CYS A 168 2.74 -22.36 -16.89
N TYR A 169 3.36 -21.42 -17.60
CA TYR A 169 2.77 -20.85 -18.80
C TYR A 169 2.74 -21.82 -19.96
N LEU A 170 3.87 -22.46 -20.26
CA LEU A 170 4.04 -23.33 -21.42
C LEU A 170 3.16 -24.61 -21.38
N ASN A 171 2.88 -25.12 -20.19
CA ASN A 171 2.17 -26.39 -20.01
C ASN A 171 0.71 -26.23 -19.57
N ASN A 172 0.16 -25.01 -19.55
CA ASN A 172 -1.23 -24.75 -19.14
C ASN A 172 -1.91 -23.76 -20.10
N THR A 173 -3.23 -23.69 -20.01
CA THR A 173 -3.96 -22.59 -20.68
C THR A 173 -3.58 -21.25 -20.08
N LYS A 174 -3.62 -20.19 -20.87
CA LYS A 174 -3.28 -18.81 -20.41
C LYS A 174 -4.01 -18.42 -19.12
N GLN A 175 -5.29 -18.79 -19.01
CA GLN A 175 -6.09 -18.50 -17.82
C GLN A 175 -5.62 -19.29 -16.59
N THR A 176 -5.23 -20.56 -16.76
CA THR A 176 -4.68 -21.38 -15.68
C THR A 176 -3.28 -20.89 -15.27
N ALA A 177 -2.46 -20.51 -16.24
CA ALA A 177 -1.15 -19.93 -15.98
C ALA A 177 -1.25 -18.63 -15.17
N LEU A 178 -2.17 -17.75 -15.56
CA LEU A 178 -2.40 -16.49 -14.81
C LEU A 178 -2.79 -16.76 -13.36
N ARG A 179 -3.67 -17.74 -13.10
CA ARG A 179 -4.03 -18.16 -11.74
C ARG A 179 -2.84 -18.75 -10.97
N LYS A 180 -1.98 -19.51 -11.63
CA LYS A 180 -0.75 -20.05 -11.02
C LYS A 180 0.23 -18.93 -10.66
N PHE A 181 0.36 -17.90 -11.50
CA PHE A 181 1.16 -16.71 -11.21
C PHE A 181 0.61 -15.97 -9.99
N ALA A 182 -0.71 -15.74 -9.94
CA ALA A 182 -1.34 -15.13 -8.77
C ALA A 182 -1.10 -15.91 -7.49
N ARG A 183 -1.21 -17.23 -7.55
CA ARG A 183 -0.92 -18.12 -6.42
C ARG A 183 0.55 -18.05 -6.01
N TRP A 184 1.48 -18.03 -6.96
CA TRP A 184 2.90 -17.86 -6.69
C TRP A 184 3.15 -16.58 -5.89
N TYR A 185 2.68 -15.43 -6.39
CA TYR A 185 2.90 -14.15 -5.75
C TYR A 185 2.22 -13.99 -4.38
N THR A 186 1.16 -14.74 -4.12
CA THR A 186 0.44 -14.65 -2.84
C THR A 186 0.88 -15.68 -1.81
N LYS A 187 1.27 -16.88 -2.22
CA LYS A 187 1.53 -18.01 -1.33
C LYS A 187 2.83 -18.74 -1.63
N ASP A 188 3.00 -19.24 -2.84
CA ASP A 188 4.02 -20.25 -3.16
C ASP A 188 5.45 -19.71 -3.09
N LYS A 189 5.66 -18.41 -3.30
CA LYS A 189 6.99 -17.75 -3.16
C LYS A 189 7.57 -17.82 -1.75
N PHE A 190 6.75 -17.95 -0.72
CA PHE A 190 7.21 -18.07 0.67
C PHE A 190 7.67 -19.49 0.99
N ASP A 191 7.27 -20.47 0.20
CA ASP A 191 7.69 -21.87 0.30
C ASP A 191 8.30 -22.37 -1.02
N TYR A 192 9.01 -21.47 -1.72
CA TYR A 192 9.48 -21.69 -3.08
C TYR A 192 10.37 -22.93 -3.22
N LYS A 193 11.22 -23.24 -2.21
CA LYS A 193 12.11 -24.42 -2.23
C LYS A 193 11.31 -25.72 -2.38
N ASN A 194 10.27 -25.90 -1.58
CA ASN A 194 9.43 -27.09 -1.66
C ASN A 194 8.64 -27.14 -2.98
N VAL A 195 8.16 -25.97 -3.46
CA VAL A 195 7.45 -25.90 -4.74
C VAL A 195 8.36 -26.25 -5.90
N VAL A 196 9.59 -25.74 -5.93
CA VAL A 196 10.60 -26.03 -6.96
C VAL A 196 10.97 -27.51 -6.93
N ILE A 197 11.34 -28.06 -5.76
CA ILE A 197 11.71 -29.48 -5.62
C ILE A 197 10.59 -30.39 -6.12
N LYS A 198 9.34 -30.08 -5.78
CA LYS A 198 8.17 -30.89 -6.19
C LYS A 198 7.92 -30.87 -7.69
N ASN A 199 8.41 -29.85 -8.39
CA ASN A 199 8.19 -29.60 -9.81
C ASN A 199 9.46 -29.67 -10.67
N GLN A 200 10.56 -30.23 -10.17
CA GLN A 200 11.84 -30.27 -10.88
C GLN A 200 11.76 -30.85 -12.29
N ALA A 201 11.10 -31.98 -12.47
CA ALA A 201 10.90 -32.59 -13.79
C ALA A 201 10.13 -31.67 -14.77
N TYR A 202 9.36 -30.73 -14.25
CA TYR A 202 8.57 -29.78 -15.01
C TYR A 202 9.36 -28.53 -15.38
N ILE A 203 10.27 -28.13 -14.50
CA ILE A 203 11.14 -26.96 -14.65
C ILE A 203 12.25 -27.23 -15.68
N HIS A 204 12.81 -28.42 -15.69
CA HIS A 204 13.88 -28.82 -16.61
C HIS A 204 13.34 -29.60 -17.84
N SER A 205 12.14 -29.30 -18.27
CA SER A 205 11.61 -29.86 -19.51
C SER A 205 12.24 -29.13 -20.74
N PRO A 206 12.48 -29.83 -21.87
CA PRO A 206 13.08 -29.22 -23.09
C PRO A 206 12.30 -28.03 -23.66
N LYS A 207 11.12 -27.76 -23.14
CA LYS A 207 10.28 -26.61 -23.55
C LYS A 207 10.61 -25.32 -22.78
N VAL A 208 11.36 -25.44 -21.68
CA VAL A 208 11.67 -24.33 -20.76
C VAL A 208 13.11 -23.85 -20.96
N GLU A 209 13.97 -24.70 -21.49
CA GLU A 209 15.31 -24.37 -21.99
C GLU A 209 15.25 -23.66 -23.35
#